data_a7257742d33f749bd415df2a99535715
#
_entry.id   a7257742d33f749bd415df2a99535715
#
_cell.length_a   1.000
_cell.length_b   1.000
_cell.length_c   1.000
_cell.angle_alpha   90.00
_cell.angle_beta   90.00
_cell.angle_gamma   90.00
#
_symmetry.space_group_name_H-M   'P 1'
#
loop_
_entity.id
_entity.type
_entity.pdbx_description
1 polymer ?
#
loop_
_entity_poly.entity_id
_entity_poly.type
_entity_poly.pdbx_seq_one_letter_code
_entity_poly.pdbx_strand_id
1 'polypeptide(L)'
;GAAGRNADRDLDAVCALFATAARAEERTGGRGALNFLEEIEAEDIAADTLTRRAARPDAVRLMTAHRSKGLEWGLVVVAGVQEGLWPDLRRRGSLLEADRIGRDGLAEPLTPGALLAEERRLFYVAATRARDRLVVTAVKAPSDDGDQPSRFLTELGVEPKDVTGRPRRPLSVAALVAELRATTVDPRVSDALREAAARRLARLAALADEDGRPLVPSAHPYRWWGMYEPTHSKVPLRDRDQPVVLSGSALDQLANTCALQWFLGREVKADAPATAAQGFGNVVHVLADEVASGRTPADLDVLMERLDSVWNALAFDAPWKSAQEKENARVALERFLKWHVMDRTGRTPVASEHDFDVTLDSGDYQVRIRGQMDRVEADGEGRAYVVDFKTGKQAPSSKEVERHPQLAVYQLAVREGAVDEVFDGVRPEPGGAELVQLRQGAAKRDGGETLPKVQAQEPPEGEWVGDLLATAAGKVLDERFTPTAGQHCAHCAFRASCSARPEGRHVVE
;
A
#
# COMPACT_ATOMS: atom_id res chain seq x y z
N GLY A 1 -33.30 9.83 33.48
CA GLY A 1 -33.01 8.52 32.87
C GLY A 1 -32.90 8.60 31.36
N ALA A 2 -32.60 7.50 30.67
CA ALA A 2 -32.42 7.46 29.19
C ALA A 2 -33.67 7.95 28.45
N ALA A 3 -34.86 7.56 28.89
CA ALA A 3 -36.13 8.01 28.30
C ALA A 3 -36.30 9.53 28.35
N GLY A 4 -35.97 10.18 29.48
CA GLY A 4 -36.03 11.64 29.57
C GLY A 4 -35.06 12.34 28.62
N ARG A 5 -33.85 11.77 28.41
CA ARG A 5 -32.86 12.33 27.46
C ARG A 5 -33.30 12.18 26.00
N ASN A 6 -34.01 11.10 25.67
CA ASN A 6 -34.55 10.93 24.34
C ASN A 6 -35.70 11.92 24.09
N ALA A 7 -36.61 12.11 25.08
CA ALA A 7 -37.68 13.08 24.99
C ALA A 7 -37.17 14.53 24.83
N ASP A 8 -36.12 14.91 25.60
CA ASP A 8 -35.45 16.21 25.43
C ASP A 8 -34.87 16.37 24.03
N ARG A 9 -34.22 15.34 23.50
CA ARG A 9 -33.65 15.38 22.14
C ARG A 9 -34.72 15.49 21.06
N ASP A 10 -35.82 14.76 21.19
CA ASP A 10 -36.92 14.78 20.23
C ASP A 10 -37.59 16.15 20.26
N LEU A 11 -37.76 16.76 21.44
CA LEU A 11 -38.25 18.10 21.58
C LEU A 11 -37.31 19.15 20.95
N ASP A 12 -36.02 19.03 21.19
CA ASP A 12 -35.00 19.90 20.57
C ASP A 12 -35.04 19.78 19.01
N ALA A 13 -35.27 18.60 18.47
CA ALA A 13 -35.40 18.36 17.01
C ALA A 13 -36.65 19.06 16.45
N VAL A 14 -37.78 18.99 17.15
CA VAL A 14 -39.04 19.72 16.79
C VAL A 14 -38.80 21.22 16.83
N CYS A 15 -38.17 21.75 17.88
CA CYS A 15 -37.84 23.17 17.96
C CYS A 15 -36.90 23.63 16.84
N ALA A 16 -35.92 22.80 16.45
CA ALA A 16 -35.01 23.06 15.34
C ALA A 16 -35.75 23.10 13.99
N LEU A 17 -36.73 22.20 13.79
CA LEU A 17 -37.57 22.19 12.59
C LEU A 17 -38.35 23.49 12.43
N PHE A 18 -39.02 23.98 13.52
CA PHE A 18 -39.73 25.26 13.51
C PHE A 18 -38.78 26.43 13.26
N ALA A 19 -37.60 26.44 13.86
CA ALA A 19 -36.60 27.49 13.62
C ALA A 19 -36.10 27.48 12.17
N THR A 20 -36.04 26.32 11.53
CA THR A 20 -35.66 26.20 10.12
C THR A 20 -36.79 26.66 9.19
N ALA A 21 -38.03 26.32 9.51
CA ALA A 21 -39.23 26.81 8.80
C ALA A 21 -39.32 28.33 8.86
N ALA A 22 -39.15 28.94 10.02
CA ALA A 22 -39.16 30.40 10.19
C ALA A 22 -38.08 31.08 9.30
N ARG A 23 -36.87 30.54 9.28
CA ARG A 23 -35.79 31.05 8.39
C ARG A 23 -36.08 30.87 6.90
N ALA A 24 -36.73 29.79 6.54
CA ALA A 24 -37.13 29.54 5.13
C ALA A 24 -38.20 30.54 4.73
N GLU A 25 -39.18 30.86 5.60
CA GLU A 25 -40.20 31.85 5.37
C GLU A 25 -39.62 33.25 5.17
N GLU A 26 -38.66 33.66 6.02
CA GLU A 26 -37.95 34.94 5.86
C GLU A 26 -37.20 35.06 4.54
N ARG A 27 -36.61 33.96 4.02
CA ARG A 27 -35.87 33.95 2.73
C ARG A 27 -36.76 33.92 1.52
N THR A 28 -37.86 33.21 1.55
CA THR A 28 -38.66 32.89 0.37
C THR A 28 -39.98 33.65 0.25
N GLY A 29 -40.30 34.50 1.23
CA GLY A 29 -41.55 35.32 1.19
C GLY A 29 -42.82 34.47 1.20
N GLY A 30 -42.83 33.35 1.94
CA GLY A 30 -44.04 32.57 2.20
C GLY A 30 -44.52 31.66 1.08
N ARG A 31 -43.61 30.91 0.44
CA ARG A 31 -43.93 29.94 -0.63
C ARG A 31 -44.67 28.68 -0.14
N GLY A 32 -45.00 28.57 1.13
CA GLY A 32 -45.84 27.53 1.69
C GLY A 32 -45.11 26.24 2.12
N ALA A 33 -45.82 25.38 2.86
CA ALA A 33 -45.29 24.20 3.49
C ALA A 33 -44.72 23.14 2.51
N LEU A 34 -45.28 23.05 1.29
CA LEU A 34 -44.81 22.07 0.29
C LEU A 34 -43.38 22.39 -0.17
N ASN A 35 -43.09 23.65 -0.49
CA ASN A 35 -41.72 24.03 -0.90
C ASN A 35 -40.71 23.87 0.25
N PHE A 36 -41.14 24.08 1.49
CA PHE A 36 -40.30 23.82 2.63
C PHE A 36 -39.98 22.35 2.82
N LEU A 37 -40.93 21.46 2.57
CA LEU A 37 -40.72 20.01 2.62
C LEU A 37 -39.78 19.54 1.47
N GLU A 38 -39.97 20.06 0.26
CA GLU A 38 -39.08 19.80 -0.87
C GLU A 38 -37.64 20.30 -0.60
N GLU A 39 -37.51 21.46 0.06
CA GLU A 39 -36.20 22.01 0.45
C GLU A 39 -35.52 21.12 1.51
N ILE A 40 -36.27 20.60 2.49
CA ILE A 40 -35.78 19.65 3.48
C ILE A 40 -35.40 18.30 2.86
N GLU A 41 -36.21 17.77 1.94
CA GLU A 41 -35.92 16.51 1.23
C GLU A 41 -34.74 16.62 0.29
N ALA A 42 -34.53 17.80 -0.32
CA ALA A 42 -33.38 18.08 -1.20
C ALA A 42 -32.09 18.40 -0.41
N GLU A 43 -32.19 18.79 0.85
CA GLU A 43 -31.01 18.94 1.73
C GLU A 43 -30.49 17.56 2.11
N ASP A 44 -29.39 17.15 1.47
CA ASP A 44 -28.58 16.02 1.94
C ASP A 44 -27.84 16.48 3.22
N ILE A 45 -28.59 16.44 4.33
CA ILE A 45 -28.13 16.93 5.61
C ILE A 45 -27.14 15.91 6.17
N ALA A 46 -25.86 16.19 6.05
CA ALA A 46 -24.90 15.63 6.99
C ALA A 46 -25.46 15.88 8.41
N ALA A 47 -25.88 14.81 9.09
CA ALA A 47 -26.72 14.77 10.30
C ALA A 47 -26.28 15.65 11.49
N ASP A 48 -25.28 16.48 11.32
CA ASP A 48 -24.54 17.22 12.35
C ASP A 48 -24.84 18.72 12.39
N THR A 49 -25.60 19.26 11.42
CA THR A 49 -25.80 20.72 11.31
C THR A 49 -27.10 21.23 11.94
N LEU A 50 -28.10 20.40 12.14
CA LEU A 50 -29.43 20.82 12.58
C LEU A 50 -29.61 20.92 14.10
N THR A 51 -28.81 20.21 14.88
CA THR A 51 -28.90 20.33 16.33
C THR A 51 -27.73 21.12 16.91
N ARG A 52 -27.90 22.43 17.15
CA ARG A 52 -27.15 23.09 18.24
C ARG A 52 -27.60 22.40 19.53
N ARG A 53 -27.00 21.26 19.85
CA ARG A 53 -27.20 20.60 21.14
C ARG A 53 -26.89 21.63 22.19
N ALA A 54 -27.84 21.89 23.07
CA ALA A 54 -27.63 22.70 24.26
C ALA A 54 -26.33 22.25 24.92
N ALA A 55 -25.34 23.13 24.98
CA ALA A 55 -24.02 22.80 25.46
C ALA A 55 -24.15 22.29 26.88
N ARG A 56 -23.99 21.00 27.10
CA ARG A 56 -23.91 20.42 28.43
C ARG A 56 -22.65 21.02 29.07
N PRO A 57 -22.76 21.76 30.18
CA PRO A 57 -21.62 22.44 30.78
C PRO A 57 -20.55 21.46 31.28
N ASP A 58 -20.92 20.21 31.58
CA ASP A 58 -20.04 19.18 32.14
C ASP A 58 -19.92 17.98 31.17
N ALA A 59 -19.41 18.23 29.96
CA ALA A 59 -19.19 17.22 28.96
C ALA A 59 -17.92 17.47 28.17
N VAL A 60 -17.23 16.36 27.80
CA VAL A 60 -16.12 16.39 26.83
C VAL A 60 -16.70 16.61 25.45
N ARG A 61 -16.22 17.64 24.75
CA ARG A 61 -16.64 17.95 23.38
C ARG A 61 -15.76 17.27 22.36
N LEU A 62 -16.38 16.48 21.49
CA LEU A 62 -15.72 15.87 20.33
C LEU A 62 -16.10 16.68 19.08
N MET A 63 -15.12 17.12 18.33
CA MET A 63 -15.35 17.90 17.11
C MET A 63 -14.16 17.82 16.16
N THR A 64 -14.37 18.22 14.92
CA THR A 64 -13.27 18.39 13.95
C THR A 64 -12.48 19.67 14.23
N ALA A 65 -11.22 19.71 13.78
CA ALA A 65 -10.39 20.91 13.90
C ALA A 65 -11.06 22.15 13.26
N HIS A 66 -11.74 21.99 12.14
CA HIS A 66 -12.48 23.10 11.48
C HIS A 66 -13.55 23.71 12.38
N ARG A 67 -14.30 22.88 13.10
CA ARG A 67 -15.36 23.35 14.02
C ARG A 67 -14.83 24.00 15.30
N SER A 68 -13.57 23.80 15.61
CA SER A 68 -12.93 24.42 16.78
C SER A 68 -12.57 25.89 16.57
N LYS A 69 -12.65 26.38 15.33
CA LYS A 69 -12.31 27.78 14.99
C LYS A 69 -13.18 28.78 15.82
N GLY A 70 -12.52 29.70 16.46
CA GLY A 70 -13.16 30.71 17.29
C GLY A 70 -13.57 30.24 18.70
N LEU A 71 -13.37 28.99 19.06
CA LEU A 71 -13.62 28.40 20.37
C LEU A 71 -12.31 28.23 21.15
N GLU A 72 -12.39 28.08 22.48
CA GLU A 72 -11.22 27.79 23.32
C GLU A 72 -11.62 27.02 24.58
N TRP A 73 -10.69 26.23 25.11
CA TRP A 73 -10.87 25.38 26.29
C TRP A 73 -9.61 25.35 27.15
N GLY A 74 -9.77 25.12 28.45
CA GLY A 74 -8.64 24.93 29.36
C GLY A 74 -7.73 23.76 28.91
N LEU A 75 -8.34 22.62 28.57
CA LEU A 75 -7.64 21.44 28.05
C LEU A 75 -8.14 21.11 26.64
N VAL A 76 -7.21 20.96 25.70
CA VAL A 76 -7.49 20.45 24.36
C VAL A 76 -6.65 19.20 24.11
N VAL A 77 -7.28 18.16 23.58
CA VAL A 77 -6.61 16.95 23.12
C VAL A 77 -6.77 16.87 21.61
N VAL A 78 -5.65 16.96 20.90
CA VAL A 78 -5.59 16.71 19.44
C VAL A 78 -5.12 15.27 19.24
N ALA A 79 -6.05 14.40 18.91
CA ALA A 79 -5.82 12.96 18.89
C ALA A 79 -5.51 12.42 17.50
N GLY A 80 -4.58 11.45 17.43
CA GLY A 80 -4.30 10.72 16.20
C GLY A 80 -3.60 11.56 15.13
N VAL A 81 -2.61 12.36 15.53
CA VAL A 81 -1.84 13.21 14.59
C VAL A 81 -0.78 12.34 13.92
N GLN A 82 -1.19 11.67 12.84
CA GLN A 82 -0.41 10.67 12.12
C GLN A 82 0.04 11.19 10.77
N GLU A 83 1.23 10.79 10.33
CA GLU A 83 1.65 11.02 8.94
C GLU A 83 0.68 10.32 7.98
N GLY A 84 0.26 11.02 6.93
CA GLY A 84 -0.75 10.52 5.97
C GLY A 84 -2.22 10.67 6.40
N LEU A 85 -2.50 10.99 7.68
CA LEU A 85 -3.84 11.35 8.16
C LEU A 85 -3.92 12.84 8.49
N TRP A 86 -2.91 13.38 9.11
CA TRP A 86 -2.74 14.79 9.34
C TRP A 86 -1.24 15.16 9.37
N PRO A 87 -0.69 15.68 8.27
CA PRO A 87 -1.37 16.27 7.10
C PRO A 87 -2.03 15.23 6.18
N ASP A 88 -3.24 15.55 5.70
CA ASP A 88 -3.89 14.81 4.63
C ASP A 88 -3.56 15.47 3.27
N LEU A 89 -2.56 14.94 2.58
CA LEU A 89 -2.09 15.47 1.30
C LEU A 89 -2.79 14.85 0.10
N ARG A 90 -3.83 14.04 0.32
CA ARG A 90 -4.61 13.43 -0.76
C ARG A 90 -5.45 14.49 -1.46
N ARG A 91 -5.39 14.51 -2.79
CA ARG A 91 -6.28 15.36 -3.59
C ARG A 91 -7.70 14.79 -3.47
N ARG A 92 -8.58 15.51 -2.82
CA ARG A 92 -10.01 15.22 -2.74
C ARG A 92 -10.74 16.00 -3.81
N GLY A 93 -10.38 15.83 -5.09
CA GLY A 93 -11.05 16.48 -6.19
C GLY A 93 -12.35 15.74 -6.56
N SER A 94 -13.43 16.48 -6.84
CA SER A 94 -14.54 15.93 -7.59
C SER A 94 -14.09 15.69 -9.04
N LEU A 95 -14.77 14.82 -9.77
CA LEU A 95 -14.48 14.56 -11.19
C LEU A 95 -14.43 15.86 -12.04
N LEU A 96 -15.18 16.86 -11.63
CA LEU A 96 -15.27 18.16 -12.31
C LEU A 96 -14.35 19.21 -11.71
N GLU A 97 -13.54 18.89 -10.69
CA GLU A 97 -12.67 19.84 -9.98
C GLU A 97 -13.37 21.17 -9.61
N ALA A 98 -14.62 21.07 -9.13
CA ALA A 98 -15.47 22.22 -8.84
C ALA A 98 -14.88 23.15 -7.77
N ASP A 99 -14.02 22.64 -6.90
CA ASP A 99 -13.23 23.37 -5.92
C ASP A 99 -12.24 24.38 -6.54
N ARG A 100 -11.93 24.24 -7.84
CA ARG A 100 -11.08 25.16 -8.60
C ARG A 100 -11.86 26.32 -9.27
N ILE A 101 -13.18 26.29 -9.20
CA ILE A 101 -14.00 27.35 -9.78
C ILE A 101 -13.99 28.56 -8.85
N GLY A 102 -13.24 29.57 -9.20
CA GLY A 102 -13.15 30.83 -8.51
C GLY A 102 -13.96 31.95 -9.17
N ARG A 103 -13.99 33.12 -8.54
CA ARG A 103 -14.68 34.31 -9.06
C ARG A 103 -14.15 34.75 -10.42
N ASP A 104 -12.85 34.57 -10.64
CA ASP A 104 -12.13 35.09 -11.82
C ASP A 104 -11.76 33.96 -12.80
N GLY A 105 -12.35 32.77 -12.67
CA GLY A 105 -12.11 31.60 -13.50
C GLY A 105 -11.62 30.38 -12.75
N LEU A 106 -11.00 29.44 -13.45
CA LEU A 106 -10.42 28.24 -12.86
C LEU A 106 -9.08 28.55 -12.20
N ALA A 107 -8.98 28.32 -10.89
CA ALA A 107 -7.74 28.40 -10.15
C ALA A 107 -6.78 27.25 -10.56
N GLU A 108 -5.48 27.49 -10.47
CA GLU A 108 -4.48 26.42 -10.66
C GLU A 108 -4.66 25.32 -9.59
N PRO A 109 -4.37 24.06 -9.91
CA PRO A 109 -4.41 22.97 -8.94
C PRO A 109 -3.47 23.28 -7.76
N LEU A 110 -3.94 23.03 -6.54
CA LEU A 110 -3.10 23.17 -5.35
C LEU A 110 -1.88 22.27 -5.45
N THR A 111 -0.72 22.84 -5.29
CA THR A 111 0.53 22.08 -5.19
C THR A 111 0.58 21.31 -3.88
N PRO A 112 1.33 20.19 -3.77
CA PRO A 112 1.52 19.47 -2.51
C PRO A 112 2.02 20.37 -1.38
N GLY A 113 2.86 21.36 -1.69
CA GLY A 113 3.34 22.34 -0.72
C GLY A 113 2.23 23.29 -0.23
N ALA A 114 1.31 23.68 -1.10
CA ALA A 114 0.15 24.49 -0.72
C ALA A 114 -0.82 23.69 0.15
N LEU A 115 -1.10 22.43 -0.18
CA LEU A 115 -1.91 21.52 0.65
C LEU A 115 -1.28 21.33 2.03
N LEU A 116 0.02 21.09 2.11
CA LEU A 116 0.73 21.00 3.39
C LEU A 116 0.63 22.29 4.21
N ALA A 117 0.70 23.44 3.57
CA ALA A 117 0.57 24.73 4.23
C ALA A 117 -0.86 24.96 4.78
N GLU A 118 -1.88 24.45 4.09
CA GLU A 118 -3.28 24.49 4.58
C GLU A 118 -3.48 23.56 5.77
N GLU A 119 -3.00 22.33 5.71
CA GLU A 119 -3.06 21.37 6.80
C GLU A 119 -2.30 21.89 8.04
N ARG A 120 -1.16 22.56 7.84
CA ARG A 120 -0.42 23.22 8.94
C ARG A 120 -1.21 24.35 9.58
N ARG A 121 -1.92 25.17 8.79
CA ARG A 121 -2.81 26.21 9.34
C ARG A 121 -3.94 25.60 10.14
N LEU A 122 -4.52 24.51 9.66
CA LEU A 122 -5.56 23.80 10.38
C LEU A 122 -5.06 23.21 11.71
N PHE A 123 -3.85 22.63 11.69
CA PHE A 123 -3.19 22.13 12.90
C PHE A 123 -2.91 23.27 13.90
N TYR A 124 -2.43 24.40 13.41
CA TYR A 124 -2.25 25.60 14.23
C TYR A 124 -3.58 26.06 14.86
N VAL A 125 -4.67 26.07 14.08
CA VAL A 125 -6.01 26.39 14.64
C VAL A 125 -6.36 25.44 15.75
N ALA A 126 -6.21 24.13 15.59
CA ALA A 126 -6.54 23.15 16.61
C ALA A 126 -5.66 23.29 17.86
N ALA A 127 -4.36 23.45 17.70
CA ALA A 127 -3.40 23.57 18.80
C ALA A 127 -3.63 24.84 19.64
N THR A 128 -3.95 25.96 18.98
CA THR A 128 -4.18 27.25 19.65
C THR A 128 -5.56 27.38 20.34
N ARG A 129 -6.36 26.31 20.31
CA ARG A 129 -7.64 26.29 21.10
C ARG A 129 -7.41 26.01 22.58
N ALA A 130 -6.22 25.55 22.95
CA ALA A 130 -5.87 25.30 24.34
C ALA A 130 -5.45 26.60 25.03
N ARG A 131 -6.11 26.94 26.15
CA ARG A 131 -5.71 28.04 27.02
C ARG A 131 -4.60 27.63 27.97
N ASP A 132 -4.79 26.48 28.65
CA ASP A 132 -3.93 26.07 29.75
C ASP A 132 -3.08 24.85 29.39
N ARG A 133 -3.64 23.88 28.67
CA ARG A 133 -2.96 22.64 28.37
C ARG A 133 -3.36 22.09 27.02
N LEU A 134 -2.35 21.80 26.19
CA LEU A 134 -2.47 21.06 24.94
C LEU A 134 -1.88 19.66 25.11
N VAL A 135 -2.62 18.65 24.68
CA VAL A 135 -2.13 17.27 24.56
C VAL A 135 -2.27 16.84 23.09
N VAL A 136 -1.18 16.45 22.47
CA VAL A 136 -1.17 15.91 21.12
C VAL A 136 -0.77 14.44 21.18
N THR A 137 -1.52 13.57 20.54
CA THR A 137 -1.23 12.12 20.56
C THR A 137 -1.04 11.58 19.16
N ALA A 138 -0.15 10.61 19.03
CA ALA A 138 0.09 9.87 17.81
C ALA A 138 0.42 8.41 18.14
N VAL A 139 0.26 7.52 17.19
CA VAL A 139 0.74 6.15 17.25
C VAL A 139 2.09 6.08 16.55
N LYS A 140 3.04 5.37 17.12
CA LYS A 140 4.34 5.06 16.52
C LYS A 140 4.44 3.56 16.37
N ALA A 141 4.37 3.09 15.13
CA ALA A 141 4.59 1.68 14.84
C ALA A 141 6.08 1.32 14.98
N PRO A 142 6.40 0.07 15.32
CA PRO A 142 7.79 -0.37 15.42
C PRO A 142 8.54 -0.39 14.08
N SER A 143 7.83 -0.42 12.95
CA SER A 143 8.39 -0.39 11.60
C SER A 143 8.11 0.94 10.92
N ASP A 144 9.03 1.37 10.06
CA ASP A 144 8.91 2.63 9.31
C ASP A 144 7.74 2.65 8.32
N ASP A 145 7.27 1.46 7.91
CA ASP A 145 6.12 1.31 7.00
C ASP A 145 4.75 1.34 7.73
N GLY A 146 4.76 1.33 9.06
CA GLY A 146 3.54 1.44 9.86
C GLY A 146 3.19 2.89 10.18
N ASP A 147 2.12 3.05 10.97
CA ASP A 147 1.68 4.37 11.44
C ASP A 147 2.84 5.13 12.10
N GLN A 148 3.14 6.31 11.60
CA GLN A 148 4.18 7.17 12.13
C GLN A 148 3.59 8.49 12.65
N PRO A 149 4.17 9.06 13.71
CA PRO A 149 3.80 10.39 14.17
C PRO A 149 3.98 11.43 13.07
N SER A 150 3.01 12.33 12.96
CA SER A 150 3.06 13.42 12.01
C SER A 150 4.29 14.31 12.20
N ARG A 151 4.83 14.82 11.09
CA ARG A 151 5.87 15.86 11.07
C ARG A 151 5.50 17.12 11.88
N PHE A 152 4.22 17.38 12.06
CA PHE A 152 3.75 18.52 12.86
C PHE A 152 4.14 18.41 14.34
N LEU A 153 4.32 17.17 14.88
CA LEU A 153 4.82 17.02 16.25
C LEU A 153 6.24 17.53 16.38
N THR A 154 7.09 17.25 15.40
CA THR A 154 8.47 17.74 15.35
C THR A 154 8.50 19.29 15.20
N GLU A 155 7.59 19.84 14.38
CA GLU A 155 7.46 21.29 14.19
C GLU A 155 7.05 22.05 15.46
N LEU A 156 6.38 21.38 16.42
CA LEU A 156 6.06 21.98 17.73
C LEU A 156 7.31 22.24 18.60
N GLY A 157 8.46 21.67 18.25
CA GLY A 157 9.69 21.81 19.03
C GLY A 157 9.65 21.10 20.39
N VAL A 158 8.73 20.16 20.57
CA VAL A 158 8.57 19.37 21.80
C VAL A 158 8.90 17.91 21.48
N GLU A 159 9.77 17.31 22.29
CA GLU A 159 10.10 15.90 22.15
C GLU A 159 8.91 15.04 22.59
N PRO A 160 8.38 14.14 21.74
CA PRO A 160 7.28 13.27 22.09
C PRO A 160 7.67 12.30 23.20
N LYS A 161 6.79 12.12 24.18
CA LYS A 161 6.96 11.10 25.22
C LYS A 161 6.40 9.78 24.71
N ASP A 162 7.25 8.77 24.54
CA ASP A 162 6.79 7.43 24.23
C ASP A 162 6.02 6.83 25.40
N VAL A 163 4.80 6.38 25.11
CA VAL A 163 3.95 5.67 26.06
C VAL A 163 3.78 4.25 25.56
N THR A 164 4.47 3.32 26.20
CA THR A 164 4.40 1.89 25.90
C THR A 164 3.42 1.19 26.82
N GLY A 165 2.68 0.25 26.27
CA GLY A 165 1.70 -0.55 27.02
C GLY A 165 0.26 -0.07 26.89
N ARG A 166 -0.65 -1.00 27.13
CA ARG A 166 -2.10 -0.72 27.08
C ARG A 166 -2.54 0.04 28.32
N PRO A 167 -3.49 0.98 28.18
CA PRO A 167 -4.16 1.57 29.35
C PRO A 167 -4.72 0.44 30.24
N ARG A 168 -4.49 0.53 31.54
CA ARG A 168 -4.90 -0.53 32.49
C ARG A 168 -6.40 -0.84 32.46
N ARG A 169 -7.25 0.12 32.09
CA ARG A 169 -8.72 -0.06 31.88
C ARG A 169 -9.23 0.97 30.87
N PRO A 170 -9.34 0.63 29.59
CA PRO A 170 -10.03 1.50 28.63
C PRO A 170 -11.52 1.62 29.03
N LEU A 171 -12.02 2.83 29.05
CA LEU A 171 -13.44 3.13 29.40
C LEU A 171 -14.36 2.93 28.18
N SER A 172 -14.23 1.81 27.48
CA SER A 172 -15.09 1.47 26.35
C SER A 172 -15.68 0.07 26.53
N VAL A 173 -16.90 -0.14 26.01
CA VAL A 173 -17.54 -1.45 26.01
C VAL A 173 -16.69 -2.47 25.21
N ALA A 174 -16.13 -2.06 24.09
CA ALA A 174 -15.28 -2.92 23.27
C ALA A 174 -14.04 -3.41 24.04
N ALA A 175 -13.38 -2.53 24.78
CA ALA A 175 -12.22 -2.89 25.59
C ALA A 175 -12.58 -3.79 26.78
N LEU A 176 -13.74 -3.54 27.42
CA LEU A 176 -14.26 -4.42 28.47
C LEU A 176 -14.54 -5.81 27.94
N VAL A 177 -15.16 -5.92 26.76
CA VAL A 177 -15.41 -7.20 26.10
C VAL A 177 -14.09 -7.91 25.76
N ALA A 178 -13.11 -7.19 25.23
CA ALA A 178 -11.80 -7.75 24.93
C ALA A 178 -11.08 -8.27 26.19
N GLU A 179 -11.10 -7.52 27.30
CA GLU A 179 -10.53 -7.94 28.58
C GLU A 179 -11.23 -9.22 29.12
N LEU A 180 -12.57 -9.22 29.09
CA LEU A 180 -13.35 -10.36 29.57
C LEU A 180 -13.12 -11.62 28.70
N ARG A 181 -13.04 -11.45 27.37
CA ARG A 181 -12.71 -12.55 26.43
C ARG A 181 -11.33 -13.12 26.72
N ALA A 182 -10.31 -12.26 26.83
CA ALA A 182 -8.95 -12.67 27.14
C ALA A 182 -8.91 -13.44 28.48
N THR A 183 -9.60 -12.93 29.52
CA THR A 183 -9.66 -13.57 30.84
C THR A 183 -10.35 -14.95 30.76
N THR A 184 -11.40 -15.09 29.96
CA THR A 184 -12.16 -16.34 29.85
C THR A 184 -11.31 -17.47 29.25
N VAL A 185 -10.40 -17.17 28.32
CA VAL A 185 -9.60 -18.18 27.59
C VAL A 185 -8.18 -18.33 28.13
N ASP A 186 -7.71 -17.47 29.02
CA ASP A 186 -6.35 -17.56 29.57
C ASP A 186 -6.22 -18.69 30.60
N PRO A 187 -5.45 -19.76 30.31
CA PRO A 187 -5.28 -20.88 31.23
C PRO A 187 -4.50 -20.54 32.51
N ARG A 188 -3.82 -19.38 32.55
CA ARG A 188 -3.05 -18.91 33.73
C ARG A 188 -3.94 -18.22 34.76
N VAL A 189 -5.17 -17.90 34.40
CA VAL A 189 -6.16 -17.28 35.29
C VAL A 189 -6.94 -18.37 36.05
N SER A 190 -7.28 -18.09 37.32
CA SER A 190 -8.06 -19.03 38.12
C SER A 190 -9.44 -19.34 37.52
N ASP A 191 -9.94 -20.55 37.72
CA ASP A 191 -11.23 -21.01 37.20
C ASP A 191 -12.37 -20.08 37.66
N ALA A 192 -12.34 -19.63 38.93
CA ALA A 192 -13.33 -18.72 39.46
C ALA A 192 -13.37 -17.37 38.70
N LEU A 193 -12.20 -16.85 38.32
CA LEU A 193 -12.15 -15.59 37.58
C LEU A 193 -12.53 -15.78 36.12
N ARG A 194 -12.14 -16.90 35.50
CA ARG A 194 -12.60 -17.27 34.14
C ARG A 194 -14.11 -17.41 34.06
N GLU A 195 -14.70 -18.08 35.02
CA GLU A 195 -16.15 -18.25 35.11
C GLU A 195 -16.87 -16.93 35.37
N ALA A 196 -16.33 -16.05 36.23
CA ALA A 196 -16.88 -14.72 36.45
C ALA A 196 -16.83 -13.84 35.19
N ALA A 197 -15.75 -13.91 34.42
CA ALA A 197 -15.62 -13.24 33.13
C ALA A 197 -16.63 -13.76 32.10
N ALA A 198 -16.79 -15.08 32.00
CA ALA A 198 -17.75 -15.73 31.10
C ALA A 198 -19.19 -15.34 31.44
N ARG A 199 -19.56 -15.36 32.71
CA ARG A 199 -20.88 -14.89 33.18
C ARG A 199 -21.14 -13.41 32.82
N ARG A 200 -20.13 -12.56 32.91
CA ARG A 200 -20.27 -11.15 32.56
C ARG A 200 -20.42 -10.94 31.05
N LEU A 201 -19.68 -11.71 30.23
CA LEU A 201 -19.87 -11.73 28.78
C LEU A 201 -21.27 -12.20 28.39
N ALA A 202 -21.78 -13.25 29.01
CA ALA A 202 -23.14 -13.75 28.76
C ALA A 202 -24.21 -12.69 29.05
N ARG A 203 -24.04 -11.93 30.15
CA ARG A 203 -24.94 -10.79 30.46
C ARG A 203 -24.86 -9.70 29.41
N LEU A 204 -23.66 -9.35 28.95
CA LEU A 204 -23.47 -8.33 27.90
C LEU A 204 -24.06 -8.79 26.56
N ALA A 205 -23.89 -10.07 26.23
CA ALA A 205 -24.43 -10.67 25.00
C ALA A 205 -25.96 -10.73 24.98
N ALA A 206 -26.60 -10.82 26.15
CA ALA A 206 -28.05 -10.85 26.31
C ALA A 206 -28.70 -9.45 26.28
N LEU A 207 -27.91 -8.37 26.29
CA LEU A 207 -28.46 -7.00 26.19
C LEU A 207 -28.95 -6.73 24.76
N ALA A 208 -30.22 -6.36 24.66
CA ALA A 208 -30.84 -5.95 23.40
C ALA A 208 -31.57 -4.61 23.57
N ASP A 209 -31.80 -3.90 22.47
CA ASP A 209 -32.68 -2.73 22.41
C ASP A 209 -34.17 -3.14 22.39
N GLU A 210 -35.04 -2.17 22.23
CA GLU A 210 -36.50 -2.38 22.19
C GLU A 210 -36.94 -3.19 20.96
N ASP A 211 -36.12 -3.20 19.87
CA ASP A 211 -36.33 -3.95 18.64
C ASP A 211 -35.70 -5.36 18.70
N GLY A 212 -35.12 -5.77 19.82
CA GLY A 212 -34.45 -7.05 19.98
C GLY A 212 -33.06 -7.13 19.35
N ARG A 213 -32.45 -6.00 18.92
CA ARG A 213 -31.12 -5.98 18.34
C ARG A 213 -30.06 -5.98 19.45
N PRO A 214 -29.00 -6.82 19.32
CA PRO A 214 -27.95 -6.90 20.33
C PRO A 214 -27.23 -5.56 20.52
N LEU A 215 -27.18 -5.05 21.74
CA LEU A 215 -26.44 -3.81 22.09
C LEU A 215 -24.92 -4.04 22.14
N VAL A 216 -24.47 -5.26 22.44
CA VAL A 216 -23.06 -5.63 22.55
C VAL A 216 -22.80 -6.92 21.77
N PRO A 217 -22.89 -6.89 20.42
CA PRO A 217 -22.75 -8.11 19.60
C PRO A 217 -21.42 -8.83 19.78
N SER A 218 -20.33 -8.08 20.04
CA SER A 218 -18.98 -8.63 20.23
C SER A 218 -18.82 -9.48 21.51
N ALA A 219 -19.75 -9.38 22.46
CA ALA A 219 -19.73 -10.22 23.66
C ALA A 219 -20.21 -11.66 23.38
N HIS A 220 -20.96 -11.88 22.30
CA HIS A 220 -21.52 -13.18 21.96
C HIS A 220 -20.45 -14.09 21.32
N PRO A 221 -20.25 -15.35 21.75
CA PRO A 221 -19.21 -16.25 21.22
C PRO A 221 -19.27 -16.44 19.70
N TYR A 222 -20.45 -16.44 19.09
CA TYR A 222 -20.62 -16.52 17.63
C TYR A 222 -19.98 -15.35 16.83
N ARG A 223 -19.53 -14.30 17.51
CA ARG A 223 -18.83 -13.17 16.91
C ARG A 223 -17.34 -13.17 17.21
N TRP A 224 -16.82 -14.23 17.81
CA TRP A 224 -15.41 -14.30 18.14
C TRP A 224 -14.62 -14.92 16.97
N TRP A 225 -13.61 -14.22 16.54
CA TRP A 225 -12.68 -14.73 15.54
C TRP A 225 -11.93 -15.97 16.06
N GLY A 226 -11.74 -16.96 15.19
CA GLY A 226 -11.02 -18.18 15.52
C GLY A 226 -11.84 -19.23 16.27
N MET A 227 -13.11 -18.96 16.58
CA MET A 227 -14.02 -19.93 17.21
C MET A 227 -14.78 -20.77 16.19
N TYR A 228 -14.75 -20.37 14.92
CA TYR A 228 -15.37 -21.13 13.84
C TYR A 228 -14.31 -21.95 13.12
N GLU A 229 -14.70 -23.10 12.64
CA GLU A 229 -13.86 -23.84 11.71
C GLU A 229 -13.57 -22.99 10.48
N PRO A 230 -12.33 -22.99 9.97
CA PRO A 230 -12.01 -22.29 8.75
C PRO A 230 -12.91 -22.75 7.61
N THR A 231 -13.36 -21.82 6.79
CA THR A 231 -14.08 -22.17 5.57
C THR A 231 -13.13 -22.82 4.59
N HIS A 232 -13.54 -23.94 4.01
CA HIS A 232 -12.78 -24.65 2.99
C HIS A 232 -13.46 -24.48 1.64
N SER A 233 -12.70 -24.04 0.63
CA SER A 233 -13.16 -24.11 -0.75
C SER A 233 -13.04 -25.55 -1.26
N LYS A 234 -14.07 -26.01 -1.98
CA LYS A 234 -14.01 -27.29 -2.72
C LYS A 234 -13.44 -27.10 -4.13
N VAL A 235 -13.29 -25.85 -4.55
CA VAL A 235 -12.70 -25.50 -5.85
C VAL A 235 -11.21 -25.25 -5.62
N PRO A 236 -10.33 -25.98 -6.31
CA PRO A 236 -8.88 -25.75 -6.18
C PRO A 236 -8.50 -24.39 -6.74
N LEU A 237 -7.39 -23.84 -6.24
CA LEU A 237 -6.82 -22.57 -6.74
C LEU A 237 -6.44 -22.68 -8.22
N ARG A 238 -5.90 -23.82 -8.59
CA ARG A 238 -5.55 -24.18 -9.98
C ARG A 238 -5.95 -25.60 -10.27
N ASP A 239 -6.43 -25.83 -11.47
CA ASP A 239 -6.69 -27.17 -11.97
C ASP A 239 -5.37 -27.91 -12.20
N ARG A 240 -5.27 -29.16 -11.73
CA ARG A 240 -4.06 -29.97 -11.86
C ARG A 240 -3.79 -30.40 -13.29
N ASP A 241 -4.82 -30.42 -14.12
CA ASP A 241 -4.73 -30.83 -15.53
C ASP A 241 -4.29 -29.67 -16.46
N GLN A 242 -4.06 -28.49 -15.87
CA GLN A 242 -3.62 -27.31 -16.63
C GLN A 242 -2.23 -26.84 -16.21
N PRO A 243 -1.44 -26.28 -17.13
CA PRO A 243 -0.13 -25.72 -16.82
C PRO A 243 -0.22 -24.61 -15.77
N VAL A 244 0.65 -24.63 -14.78
CA VAL A 244 0.75 -23.56 -13.77
C VAL A 244 1.45 -22.36 -14.40
N VAL A 245 0.77 -21.23 -14.49
CA VAL A 245 1.31 -20.01 -15.09
C VAL A 245 2.15 -19.24 -14.05
N LEU A 246 3.45 -19.09 -14.33
CA LEU A 246 4.41 -18.38 -13.48
C LEU A 246 5.16 -17.30 -14.27
N SER A 247 5.55 -16.23 -13.61
CA SER A 247 6.54 -15.26 -14.09
C SER A 247 7.88 -15.51 -13.39
N GLY A 248 8.98 -14.98 -13.94
CA GLY A 248 10.30 -15.07 -13.29
C GLY A 248 10.32 -14.51 -11.87
N SER A 249 9.61 -13.42 -11.62
CA SER A 249 9.47 -12.84 -10.26
C SER A 249 8.60 -13.70 -9.34
N ALA A 250 7.55 -14.33 -9.86
CA ALA A 250 6.72 -15.25 -9.08
C ALA A 250 7.53 -16.49 -8.66
N LEU A 251 8.39 -16.97 -9.52
CA LEU A 251 9.27 -18.11 -9.23
C LEU A 251 10.21 -17.79 -8.07
N ASP A 252 10.85 -16.62 -8.09
CA ASP A 252 11.73 -16.20 -7.00
C ASP A 252 10.98 -16.03 -5.67
N GLN A 253 9.79 -15.42 -5.69
CA GLN A 253 8.95 -15.30 -4.50
C GLN A 253 8.52 -16.64 -3.92
N LEU A 254 8.05 -17.56 -4.77
CA LEU A 254 7.57 -18.88 -4.34
C LEU A 254 8.70 -19.78 -3.84
N ALA A 255 9.83 -19.76 -4.52
CA ALA A 255 10.91 -20.70 -4.21
C ALA A 255 11.86 -20.18 -3.12
N ASN A 256 12.30 -18.91 -3.22
CA ASN A 256 13.42 -18.39 -2.44
C ASN A 256 13.00 -17.34 -1.40
N THR A 257 11.87 -16.64 -1.61
CA THR A 257 11.49 -15.54 -0.73
C THR A 257 10.41 -15.98 0.26
N CYS A 258 9.13 -15.88 -0.12
CA CYS A 258 8.02 -16.23 0.75
C CYS A 258 6.76 -16.57 -0.06
N ALA A 259 6.36 -17.84 -0.01
CA ALA A 259 5.16 -18.32 -0.71
C ALA A 259 3.87 -17.65 -0.20
N LEU A 260 3.77 -17.36 1.09
CA LEU A 260 2.61 -16.65 1.65
C LEU A 260 2.53 -15.21 1.10
N GLN A 261 3.65 -14.51 0.98
CA GLN A 261 3.67 -13.17 0.40
C GLN A 261 3.19 -13.18 -1.05
N TRP A 262 3.67 -14.15 -1.84
CA TRP A 262 3.20 -14.32 -3.21
C TRP A 262 1.69 -14.57 -3.27
N PHE A 263 1.17 -15.47 -2.45
CA PHE A 263 -0.26 -15.81 -2.41
C PHE A 263 -1.12 -14.60 -2.05
N LEU A 264 -0.77 -13.88 -0.98
CA LEU A 264 -1.54 -12.72 -0.53
C LEU A 264 -1.48 -11.55 -1.54
N GLY A 265 -0.34 -11.30 -2.15
CA GLY A 265 -0.21 -10.25 -3.16
C GLY A 265 -0.87 -10.63 -4.49
N ARG A 266 -0.56 -11.81 -5.01
CA ARG A 266 -0.94 -12.20 -6.38
C ARG A 266 -2.35 -12.76 -6.49
N GLU A 267 -2.72 -13.71 -5.61
CA GLU A 267 -4.00 -14.41 -5.69
C GLU A 267 -5.09 -13.67 -4.92
N VAL A 268 -4.78 -13.22 -3.72
CA VAL A 268 -5.74 -12.46 -2.90
C VAL A 268 -5.82 -10.99 -3.32
N LYS A 269 -4.80 -10.49 -4.05
CA LYS A 269 -4.68 -9.08 -4.50
C LYS A 269 -4.73 -8.08 -3.33
N ALA A 270 -4.12 -8.46 -2.23
CA ALA A 270 -4.07 -7.66 -1.01
C ALA A 270 -2.86 -6.71 -0.95
N ASP A 271 -2.10 -6.56 -2.03
CA ASP A 271 -0.99 -5.63 -2.12
C ASP A 271 -1.47 -4.17 -1.99
N ALA A 272 -0.63 -3.36 -1.36
CA ALA A 272 -0.85 -1.93 -1.34
C ALA A 272 -0.80 -1.33 -2.76
N PRO A 273 -1.47 -0.21 -3.02
CA PRO A 273 -1.36 0.49 -4.30
C PRO A 273 0.09 0.80 -4.66
N ALA A 274 0.39 0.80 -5.97
CA ALA A 274 1.73 1.08 -6.47
C ALA A 274 2.30 2.39 -5.91
N THR A 275 3.54 2.32 -5.46
CA THR A 275 4.26 3.48 -4.91
C THR A 275 4.91 4.32 -6.01
N ALA A 276 5.28 5.57 -5.70
CA ALA A 276 6.04 6.43 -6.61
C ALA A 276 7.38 5.78 -7.05
N ALA A 277 7.98 4.92 -6.22
CA ALA A 277 9.21 4.20 -6.55
C ALA A 277 8.98 3.13 -7.63
N GLN A 278 7.82 2.47 -7.64
CA GLN A 278 7.44 1.54 -8.72
C GLN A 278 7.13 2.30 -10.01
N GLY A 279 6.43 3.42 -9.92
CA GLY A 279 6.19 4.30 -11.07
C GLY A 279 7.48 4.81 -11.70
N PHE A 280 8.46 5.19 -10.89
CA PHE A 280 9.81 5.54 -11.32
C PHE A 280 10.46 4.42 -12.16
N GLY A 281 10.44 3.18 -11.66
CA GLY A 281 10.99 2.03 -12.36
C GLY A 281 10.38 1.87 -13.76
N ASN A 282 9.06 1.86 -13.84
CA ASN A 282 8.34 1.70 -15.10
C ASN A 282 8.68 2.79 -16.12
N VAL A 283 8.78 4.06 -15.69
CA VAL A 283 9.13 5.16 -16.60
C VAL A 283 10.55 4.99 -17.17
N VAL A 284 11.52 4.59 -16.35
CA VAL A 284 12.90 4.35 -16.82
C VAL A 284 12.95 3.19 -17.82
N HIS A 285 12.21 2.10 -17.60
CA HIS A 285 12.12 0.98 -18.55
C HIS A 285 11.53 1.42 -19.89
N VAL A 286 10.39 2.16 -19.87
CA VAL A 286 9.78 2.67 -21.10
C VAL A 286 10.73 3.56 -21.89
N LEU A 287 11.45 4.48 -21.23
CA LEU A 287 12.41 5.35 -21.90
C LEU A 287 13.61 4.57 -22.44
N ALA A 288 14.07 3.55 -21.73
CA ALA A 288 15.13 2.67 -22.19
C ALA A 288 14.73 1.88 -23.45
N ASP A 289 13.50 1.37 -23.48
CA ASP A 289 12.92 0.70 -24.65
C ASP A 289 12.76 1.65 -25.84
N GLU A 290 12.29 2.87 -25.65
CA GLU A 290 12.16 3.85 -26.71
C GLU A 290 13.51 4.18 -27.38
N VAL A 291 14.59 4.25 -26.60
CA VAL A 291 15.94 4.42 -27.14
C VAL A 291 16.41 3.16 -27.84
N ALA A 292 16.22 2.00 -27.22
CA ALA A 292 16.67 0.73 -27.77
C ALA A 292 15.98 0.38 -29.12
N SER A 293 14.70 0.74 -29.24
CA SER A 293 13.90 0.58 -30.47
C SER A 293 14.10 1.69 -31.50
N GLY A 294 14.93 2.71 -31.22
CA GLY A 294 15.16 3.86 -32.10
C GLY A 294 13.98 4.84 -32.21
N ARG A 295 12.95 4.70 -31.39
CA ARG A 295 11.79 5.62 -31.33
C ARG A 295 12.13 6.98 -30.73
N THR A 296 13.14 7.02 -29.88
CA THR A 296 13.65 8.24 -29.24
C THR A 296 15.16 8.29 -29.40
N PRO A 297 15.75 9.45 -29.73
CA PRO A 297 17.20 9.60 -29.80
C PRO A 297 17.89 9.25 -28.47
N ALA A 298 19.08 8.68 -28.55
CA ALA A 298 19.92 8.41 -27.38
C ALA A 298 20.55 9.69 -26.83
N ASP A 299 19.73 10.64 -26.41
CA ASP A 299 20.09 11.95 -25.89
C ASP A 299 19.45 12.18 -24.52
N LEU A 300 20.28 12.59 -23.55
CA LEU A 300 19.81 12.73 -22.15
C LEU A 300 18.79 13.87 -21.99
N ASP A 301 18.96 14.98 -22.69
CA ASP A 301 18.06 16.13 -22.57
C ASP A 301 16.67 15.77 -23.12
N VAL A 302 16.60 15.04 -24.23
CA VAL A 302 15.35 14.53 -24.80
C VAL A 302 14.66 13.56 -23.84
N LEU A 303 15.40 12.67 -23.22
CA LEU A 303 14.85 11.72 -22.24
C LEU A 303 14.34 12.43 -20.98
N MET A 304 15.05 13.47 -20.53
CA MET A 304 14.63 14.26 -19.39
C MET A 304 13.37 15.10 -19.68
N GLU A 305 13.23 15.63 -20.89
CA GLU A 305 12.00 16.31 -21.30
C GLU A 305 10.79 15.36 -21.30
N ARG A 306 10.96 14.15 -21.81
CA ARG A 306 9.92 13.11 -21.75
C ARG A 306 9.59 12.68 -20.32
N LEU A 307 10.63 12.49 -19.50
CA LEU A 307 10.46 12.20 -18.09
C LEU A 307 9.63 13.30 -17.41
N ASP A 308 9.90 14.56 -17.71
CA ASP A 308 9.21 15.70 -17.13
C ASP A 308 7.71 15.73 -17.47
N SER A 309 7.35 15.30 -18.67
CA SER A 309 5.96 15.26 -19.10
C SER A 309 5.09 14.31 -18.25
N VAL A 310 5.67 13.26 -17.69
CA VAL A 310 4.96 12.25 -16.86
C VAL A 310 5.29 12.35 -15.37
N TRP A 311 6.33 13.12 -14.99
CA TRP A 311 6.84 13.15 -13.62
C TRP A 311 5.81 13.63 -12.60
N ASN A 312 5.00 14.63 -12.98
CA ASN A 312 3.96 15.19 -12.12
C ASN A 312 2.81 14.22 -11.83
N ALA A 313 2.66 13.14 -12.61
CA ALA A 313 1.70 12.08 -12.35
C ALA A 313 2.16 11.12 -11.24
N LEU A 314 3.45 11.13 -10.89
CA LEU A 314 4.00 10.32 -9.80
C LEU A 314 3.71 10.99 -8.45
N ALA A 315 3.00 10.29 -7.58
CA ALA A 315 2.62 10.79 -6.27
C ALA A 315 3.77 10.65 -5.26
N PHE A 316 4.57 11.69 -5.10
CA PHE A 316 5.61 11.77 -4.07
C PHE A 316 5.10 12.41 -2.78
N ASP A 317 5.50 11.86 -1.65
CA ASP A 317 5.07 12.34 -0.32
C ASP A 317 5.59 13.75 0.02
N ALA A 318 6.68 14.19 -0.63
CA ALA A 318 7.28 15.50 -0.38
C ALA A 318 8.01 16.04 -1.64
N PRO A 319 8.03 17.38 -1.85
CA PRO A 319 8.71 17.99 -2.99
C PRO A 319 10.23 17.69 -3.05
N TRP A 320 10.91 17.64 -1.90
CA TRP A 320 12.34 17.32 -1.84
C TRP A 320 12.63 15.89 -2.27
N LYS A 321 11.73 14.95 -1.93
CA LYS A 321 11.83 13.55 -2.32
C LYS A 321 11.60 13.39 -3.83
N SER A 322 10.65 14.13 -4.39
CA SER A 322 10.43 14.22 -5.83
C SER A 322 11.67 14.73 -6.56
N ALA A 323 12.27 15.83 -6.08
CA ALA A 323 13.48 16.38 -6.66
C ALA A 323 14.68 15.42 -6.58
N GLN A 324 14.85 14.73 -5.45
CA GLN A 324 15.89 13.73 -5.27
C GLN A 324 15.72 12.53 -6.20
N GLU A 325 14.49 11.98 -6.29
CA GLU A 325 14.21 10.84 -7.17
C GLU A 325 14.31 11.23 -8.65
N LYS A 326 14.02 12.49 -9.03
CA LYS A 326 14.23 12.98 -10.37
C LYS A 326 15.72 13.03 -10.74
N GLU A 327 16.56 13.48 -9.82
CA GLU A 327 18.01 13.44 -10.01
C GLU A 327 18.53 11.99 -10.09
N ASN A 328 18.00 11.07 -9.28
CA ASN A 328 18.30 9.64 -9.38
C ASN A 328 17.89 9.07 -10.76
N ALA A 329 16.75 9.55 -11.31
CA ALA A 329 16.30 9.16 -12.65
C ALA A 329 17.26 9.68 -13.73
N ARG A 330 17.68 10.93 -13.63
CA ARG A 330 18.66 11.52 -14.55
C ARG A 330 19.96 10.70 -14.57
N VAL A 331 20.49 10.37 -13.40
CA VAL A 331 21.70 9.57 -13.27
C VAL A 331 21.51 8.15 -13.83
N ALA A 332 20.36 7.54 -13.60
CA ALA A 332 20.04 6.20 -14.13
C ALA A 332 19.96 6.21 -15.67
N LEU A 333 19.31 7.21 -16.26
CA LEU A 333 19.21 7.39 -17.71
C LEU A 333 20.57 7.71 -18.34
N GLU A 334 21.39 8.52 -17.69
CA GLU A 334 22.75 8.80 -18.14
C GLU A 334 23.61 7.53 -18.17
N ARG A 335 23.51 6.69 -17.12
CA ARG A 335 24.20 5.40 -17.08
C ARG A 335 23.68 4.44 -18.17
N PHE A 336 22.37 4.42 -18.38
CA PHE A 336 21.77 3.63 -19.44
C PHE A 336 22.29 4.05 -20.81
N LEU A 337 22.31 5.34 -21.14
CA LEU A 337 22.80 5.84 -22.42
C LEU A 337 24.27 5.49 -22.64
N LYS A 338 25.13 5.69 -21.64
CA LYS A 338 26.55 5.30 -21.72
C LYS A 338 26.73 3.81 -21.96
N TRP A 339 25.95 2.99 -21.25
CA TRP A 339 25.96 1.54 -21.42
C TRP A 339 25.41 1.15 -22.79
N HIS A 340 24.35 1.83 -23.29
CA HIS A 340 23.71 1.52 -24.56
C HIS A 340 24.62 1.75 -25.77
N VAL A 341 25.42 2.81 -25.76
CA VAL A 341 26.34 3.18 -26.86
C VAL A 341 27.72 2.49 -26.75
N MET A 342 28.00 1.84 -25.64
CA MET A 342 29.26 1.15 -25.40
C MET A 342 29.38 -0.09 -26.28
N ASP A 343 30.56 -0.36 -26.81
CA ASP A 343 30.84 -1.64 -27.46
C ASP A 343 30.72 -2.78 -26.45
N ARG A 344 29.80 -3.66 -26.70
CA ARG A 344 29.45 -4.79 -25.83
C ARG A 344 30.11 -6.09 -26.27
N THR A 345 31.37 -6.02 -26.67
CA THR A 345 32.19 -7.20 -27.03
C THR A 345 31.57 -8.05 -28.16
N GLY A 346 31.10 -7.38 -29.22
CA GLY A 346 30.53 -8.05 -30.42
C GLY A 346 29.07 -8.48 -30.25
N ARG A 347 28.37 -8.06 -29.18
CA ARG A 347 26.92 -8.30 -29.02
C ARG A 347 26.13 -7.21 -29.73
N THR A 348 25.12 -7.62 -30.48
CA THR A 348 24.20 -6.72 -31.18
C THR A 348 22.76 -6.91 -30.67
N PRO A 349 22.00 -5.80 -30.42
CA PRO A 349 20.61 -5.91 -30.03
C PRO A 349 19.75 -6.46 -31.15
N VAL A 350 18.89 -7.43 -30.85
CA VAL A 350 17.95 -8.05 -31.79
C VAL A 350 16.50 -7.77 -31.44
N ALA A 351 16.20 -7.60 -30.15
CA ALA A 351 14.86 -7.20 -29.67
C ALA A 351 14.92 -6.42 -28.35
N SER A 352 13.90 -5.59 -28.09
CA SER A 352 13.63 -4.97 -26.81
C SER A 352 12.18 -5.19 -26.39
N GLU A 353 11.90 -5.25 -25.08
CA GLU A 353 10.59 -5.53 -24.51
C GLU A 353 9.91 -6.75 -25.16
N HIS A 354 10.69 -7.82 -25.35
CA HIS A 354 10.25 -9.02 -26.07
C HIS A 354 9.37 -9.89 -25.16
N ASP A 355 8.10 -9.98 -25.51
CA ASP A 355 7.14 -10.87 -24.84
C ASP A 355 7.40 -12.32 -25.16
N PHE A 356 7.30 -13.19 -24.16
CA PHE A 356 7.43 -14.63 -24.35
C PHE A 356 6.41 -15.43 -23.54
N ASP A 357 6.09 -16.60 -24.06
CA ASP A 357 5.12 -17.52 -23.46
C ASP A 357 5.50 -18.95 -23.85
N VAL A 358 6.13 -19.67 -22.93
CA VAL A 358 6.61 -21.04 -23.14
C VAL A 358 6.06 -21.99 -22.09
N THR A 359 5.74 -23.20 -22.52
CA THR A 359 5.28 -24.26 -21.61
C THR A 359 6.35 -25.34 -21.51
N LEU A 360 6.69 -25.71 -20.29
CA LEU A 360 7.77 -26.61 -19.93
C LEU A 360 7.22 -27.78 -19.10
N ASP A 361 7.77 -28.97 -19.35
CA ASP A 361 7.58 -30.09 -18.44
C ASP A 361 8.66 -30.04 -17.35
N SER A 362 8.26 -30.05 -16.10
CA SER A 362 9.16 -29.95 -14.95
C SER A 362 8.76 -30.94 -13.87
N GLY A 363 9.41 -32.10 -13.87
CA GLY A 363 8.99 -33.22 -13.04
C GLY A 363 7.59 -33.69 -13.42
N ASP A 364 6.69 -33.79 -12.44
CA ASP A 364 5.30 -34.19 -12.64
C ASP A 364 4.38 -33.02 -13.06
N TYR A 365 4.92 -31.84 -13.32
CA TYR A 365 4.15 -30.62 -13.55
C TYR A 365 4.40 -30.01 -14.91
N GLN A 366 3.35 -29.43 -15.50
CA GLN A 366 3.48 -28.51 -16.61
C GLN A 366 3.49 -27.08 -16.10
N VAL A 367 4.53 -26.34 -16.46
CA VAL A 367 4.72 -24.94 -16.06
C VAL A 367 4.74 -24.06 -17.28
N ARG A 368 3.83 -23.10 -17.36
CA ARG A 368 3.79 -22.09 -18.41
C ARG A 368 4.43 -20.80 -17.89
N ILE A 369 5.58 -20.47 -18.47
CA ILE A 369 6.31 -19.27 -18.09
C ILE A 369 5.96 -18.15 -19.05
N ARG A 370 5.46 -17.06 -18.49
CA ARG A 370 5.13 -15.83 -19.24
C ARG A 370 5.89 -14.66 -18.68
N GLY A 371 6.37 -13.81 -19.57
CA GLY A 371 7.11 -12.62 -19.17
C GLY A 371 7.53 -11.79 -20.35
N GLN A 372 8.36 -10.81 -20.06
CA GLN A 372 8.95 -9.91 -21.02
C GLN A 372 10.44 -9.82 -20.73
N MET A 373 11.26 -9.89 -21.78
CA MET A 373 12.69 -9.67 -21.72
C MET A 373 12.99 -8.23 -22.10
N ASP A 374 13.58 -7.45 -21.22
CA ASP A 374 13.82 -6.02 -21.47
C ASP A 374 14.68 -5.81 -22.74
N ARG A 375 15.67 -6.69 -22.97
CA ARG A 375 16.48 -6.66 -24.17
C ARG A 375 17.07 -8.03 -24.48
N VAL A 376 17.07 -8.40 -25.75
CA VAL A 376 17.71 -9.60 -26.28
C VAL A 376 18.82 -9.18 -27.25
N GLU A 377 19.99 -9.75 -27.11
CA GLU A 377 21.16 -9.50 -27.93
C GLU A 377 21.65 -10.79 -28.58
N ALA A 378 22.21 -10.70 -29.79
CA ALA A 378 22.95 -11.78 -30.43
C ALA A 378 24.44 -11.56 -30.22
N ASP A 379 25.19 -12.59 -29.82
CA ASP A 379 26.64 -12.53 -29.77
C ASP A 379 27.28 -12.91 -31.14
N GLY A 380 28.61 -12.83 -31.22
CA GLY A 380 29.35 -13.14 -32.45
C GLY A 380 29.23 -14.61 -32.91
N GLU A 381 28.73 -15.51 -32.09
CA GLU A 381 28.48 -16.93 -32.40
C GLU A 381 26.99 -17.20 -32.67
N GLY A 382 26.15 -16.17 -32.70
CA GLY A 382 24.70 -16.29 -32.91
C GLY A 382 23.91 -16.80 -31.71
N ARG A 383 24.49 -16.81 -30.51
CA ARG A 383 23.79 -17.18 -29.28
C ARG A 383 22.97 -16.00 -28.77
N ALA A 384 21.84 -16.29 -28.12
CA ALA A 384 21.00 -15.28 -27.50
C ALA A 384 21.49 -14.90 -26.09
N TYR A 385 21.61 -13.63 -25.83
CA TYR A 385 21.98 -13.06 -24.53
C TYR A 385 20.88 -12.15 -24.01
N VAL A 386 20.40 -12.40 -22.80
CA VAL A 386 19.28 -11.63 -22.24
C VAL A 386 19.77 -10.58 -21.24
N VAL A 387 19.29 -9.37 -21.39
CA VAL A 387 19.59 -8.25 -20.50
C VAL A 387 18.32 -7.82 -19.79
N ASP A 388 18.41 -7.65 -18.46
CA ASP A 388 17.33 -7.21 -17.61
C ASP A 388 17.76 -5.97 -16.83
N PHE A 389 17.03 -4.86 -17.00
CA PHE A 389 17.33 -3.60 -16.35
C PHE A 389 16.71 -3.55 -14.96
N LYS A 390 17.49 -3.12 -13.99
CA LYS A 390 17.05 -2.97 -12.60
C LYS A 390 17.19 -1.54 -12.11
N THR A 391 16.10 -1.00 -11.60
CA THR A 391 16.00 0.33 -11.02
C THR A 391 15.92 0.31 -9.49
N GLY A 392 16.14 -0.85 -8.87
CA GLY A 392 16.15 -1.04 -7.42
C GLY A 392 17.34 -0.37 -6.73
N LYS A 393 17.17 -0.03 -5.45
CA LYS A 393 18.24 0.59 -4.64
C LYS A 393 19.34 -0.40 -4.23
N GLN A 394 19.05 -1.69 -4.23
CA GLN A 394 19.95 -2.76 -3.82
C GLN A 394 20.17 -3.72 -4.98
N ALA A 395 21.42 -4.14 -5.18
CA ALA A 395 21.76 -5.19 -6.11
C ALA A 395 22.02 -6.49 -5.36
N PRO A 396 21.70 -7.65 -5.95
CA PRO A 396 22.10 -8.93 -5.41
C PRO A 396 23.63 -9.05 -5.34
N SER A 397 24.12 -9.92 -4.47
CA SER A 397 25.53 -10.29 -4.45
C SER A 397 25.88 -11.12 -5.69
N SER A 398 27.16 -11.18 -6.05
CA SER A 398 27.59 -12.00 -7.21
C SER A 398 27.18 -13.47 -7.07
N LYS A 399 27.22 -14.00 -5.84
CA LYS A 399 26.84 -15.37 -5.53
C LYS A 399 25.32 -15.62 -5.70
N GLU A 400 24.48 -14.61 -5.43
CA GLU A 400 23.04 -14.70 -5.66
C GLU A 400 22.74 -14.63 -7.16
N VAL A 401 23.53 -13.90 -7.94
CA VAL A 401 23.35 -13.81 -9.39
C VAL A 401 23.66 -15.12 -10.09
N GLU A 402 24.65 -15.90 -9.64
CA GLU A 402 24.97 -17.21 -10.19
C GLU A 402 23.76 -18.17 -10.26
N ARG A 403 22.81 -18.00 -9.33
CA ARG A 403 21.56 -18.77 -9.27
C ARG A 403 20.33 -17.87 -9.24
N HIS A 404 20.38 -16.77 -10.00
CA HIS A 404 19.25 -15.84 -10.05
C HIS A 404 18.08 -16.45 -10.83
N PRO A 405 16.90 -16.68 -10.22
CA PRO A 405 15.81 -17.44 -10.85
C PRO A 405 15.29 -16.79 -12.12
N GLN A 406 15.13 -15.47 -12.13
CA GLN A 406 14.59 -14.73 -13.28
C GLN A 406 15.51 -14.86 -14.49
N LEU A 407 16.83 -14.67 -14.32
CA LEU A 407 17.79 -14.80 -15.41
C LEU A 407 17.87 -16.24 -15.93
N ALA A 408 17.82 -17.22 -15.03
CA ALA A 408 17.82 -18.62 -15.40
C ALA A 408 16.56 -19.00 -16.20
N VAL A 409 15.40 -18.46 -15.81
CA VAL A 409 14.14 -18.67 -16.54
C VAL A 409 14.19 -18.05 -17.93
N TYR A 410 14.78 -16.85 -18.10
CA TYR A 410 14.95 -16.26 -19.42
C TYR A 410 15.80 -17.14 -20.33
N GLN A 411 16.91 -17.65 -19.84
CA GLN A 411 17.79 -18.54 -20.59
C GLN A 411 17.11 -19.88 -20.91
N LEU A 412 16.30 -20.39 -19.98
CA LEU A 412 15.48 -21.57 -20.23
C LEU A 412 14.44 -21.31 -21.33
N ALA A 413 13.76 -20.15 -21.27
CA ALA A 413 12.80 -19.75 -22.29
C ALA A 413 13.43 -19.58 -23.67
N VAL A 414 14.65 -19.05 -23.76
CA VAL A 414 15.45 -19.02 -25.00
C VAL A 414 15.65 -20.41 -25.55
N ARG A 415 16.09 -21.36 -24.73
CA ARG A 415 16.29 -22.77 -25.14
C ARG A 415 15.01 -23.41 -25.67
N GLU A 416 13.87 -23.02 -25.14
CA GLU A 416 12.56 -23.55 -25.57
C GLU A 416 11.90 -22.72 -26.69
N GLY A 417 12.64 -21.82 -27.32
CA GLY A 417 12.20 -21.12 -28.52
C GLY A 417 11.51 -19.77 -28.31
N ALA A 418 11.62 -19.20 -27.14
CA ALA A 418 10.99 -17.90 -26.81
C ALA A 418 11.45 -16.76 -27.73
N VAL A 419 12.58 -16.87 -28.39
CA VAL A 419 13.19 -15.82 -29.22
C VAL A 419 13.42 -16.27 -30.68
N ASP A 420 12.90 -17.42 -31.08
CA ASP A 420 13.11 -17.96 -32.44
C ASP A 420 12.72 -16.94 -33.53
N GLU A 421 11.63 -16.19 -33.32
CA GLU A 421 11.12 -15.19 -34.27
C GLU A 421 12.10 -14.04 -34.52
N VAL A 422 12.87 -13.63 -33.51
CA VAL A 422 13.85 -12.53 -33.64
C VAL A 422 15.23 -13.00 -34.04
N PHE A 423 15.42 -14.33 -34.24
CA PHE A 423 16.58 -14.99 -34.79
C PHE A 423 16.28 -15.67 -36.14
N ASP A 424 15.45 -15.04 -36.97
CA ASP A 424 15.09 -15.51 -38.32
C ASP A 424 14.51 -16.93 -38.36
N GLY A 425 13.83 -17.34 -37.30
CA GLY A 425 13.22 -18.66 -37.15
C GLY A 425 14.22 -19.76 -36.76
N VAL A 426 15.46 -19.41 -36.46
CA VAL A 426 16.49 -20.33 -35.98
C VAL A 426 16.52 -20.26 -34.45
N ARG A 427 16.50 -21.42 -33.81
CA ARG A 427 16.61 -21.49 -32.35
C ARG A 427 18.04 -21.25 -31.89
N PRO A 428 18.32 -20.09 -31.22
CA PRO A 428 19.67 -19.84 -30.73
C PRO A 428 19.93 -20.61 -29.44
N GLU A 429 21.17 -20.95 -29.19
CA GLU A 429 21.60 -21.39 -27.86
C GLU A 429 21.65 -20.19 -26.89
N PRO A 430 21.34 -20.38 -25.59
CA PRO A 430 21.52 -19.33 -24.61
C PRO A 430 23.01 -19.02 -24.40
N GLY A 431 23.42 -17.78 -24.61
CA GLY A 431 24.79 -17.30 -24.39
C GLY A 431 25.04 -16.73 -23.01
N GLY A 432 23.98 -16.58 -22.20
CA GLY A 432 24.01 -15.98 -20.86
C GLY A 432 22.90 -14.94 -20.64
N ALA A 433 22.88 -14.39 -19.44
CA ALA A 433 21.99 -13.30 -19.10
C ALA A 433 22.63 -12.35 -18.09
N GLU A 434 22.17 -11.11 -18.01
CA GLU A 434 22.74 -10.14 -17.05
C GLU A 434 21.69 -9.19 -16.46
N LEU A 435 21.98 -8.76 -15.22
CA LEU A 435 21.29 -7.66 -14.56
C LEU A 435 22.08 -6.37 -14.76
N VAL A 436 21.45 -5.34 -15.27
CA VAL A 436 22.04 -4.00 -15.43
C VAL A 436 21.41 -3.07 -14.40
N GLN A 437 22.17 -2.74 -13.36
CA GLN A 437 21.71 -1.95 -12.21
C GLN A 437 21.83 -0.44 -12.50
N LEU A 438 20.80 0.17 -13.04
CA LEU A 438 20.85 1.58 -13.48
C LEU A 438 21.03 2.58 -12.33
N ARG A 439 20.59 2.24 -11.13
CA ARG A 439 20.78 3.09 -9.93
C ARG A 439 22.13 2.92 -9.26
N GLN A 440 22.91 1.93 -9.63
CA GLN A 440 24.20 1.66 -9.01
C GLN A 440 25.32 1.81 -10.03
N GLY A 441 26.36 2.55 -9.63
CA GLY A 441 27.56 2.69 -10.45
C GLY A 441 28.42 1.44 -10.42
N ALA A 442 29.15 1.21 -11.50
CA ALA A 442 30.16 0.16 -11.59
C ALA A 442 31.33 0.42 -10.63
N ALA A 443 32.10 -0.62 -10.32
CA ALA A 443 33.35 -0.46 -9.60
C ALA A 443 34.36 0.36 -10.44
N LYS A 444 35.32 1.02 -9.79
CA LYS A 444 36.33 1.86 -10.50
C LYS A 444 37.06 1.11 -11.61
N ARG A 445 37.33 -0.18 -11.42
CA ARG A 445 37.97 -1.05 -12.42
C ARG A 445 37.07 -1.35 -13.64
N ASP A 446 35.77 -1.23 -13.48
CA ASP A 446 34.75 -1.61 -14.44
C ASP A 446 34.07 -0.37 -15.07
N GLY A 447 34.74 0.79 -15.07
CA GLY A 447 34.27 2.04 -15.66
C GLY A 447 33.79 3.11 -14.66
N GLY A 448 33.75 2.79 -13.37
CA GLY A 448 33.40 3.73 -12.31
C GLY A 448 31.91 4.07 -12.23
N GLU A 449 31.55 5.07 -11.43
CA GLU A 449 30.16 5.42 -11.14
C GLU A 449 29.34 5.92 -12.32
N THR A 450 29.98 6.24 -13.43
CA THR A 450 29.31 6.75 -14.65
C THR A 450 28.71 5.64 -15.51
N LEU A 451 29.13 4.36 -15.33
CA LEU A 451 28.52 3.19 -15.92
C LEU A 451 27.68 2.45 -14.91
N PRO A 452 26.62 1.73 -15.34
CA PRO A 452 25.84 0.90 -14.43
C PRO A 452 26.65 -0.31 -13.97
N LYS A 453 26.31 -0.80 -12.78
CA LYS A 453 26.84 -2.10 -12.30
C LYS A 453 26.18 -3.22 -13.10
N VAL A 454 26.98 -4.03 -13.78
CA VAL A 454 26.53 -5.18 -14.56
C VAL A 454 26.89 -6.47 -13.82
N GLN A 455 25.97 -7.42 -13.79
CA GLN A 455 26.13 -8.70 -13.11
C GLN A 455 25.63 -9.82 -14.03
N ALA A 456 26.56 -10.58 -14.60
CA ALA A 456 26.27 -11.65 -15.53
C ALA A 456 25.99 -12.99 -14.85
N GLN A 457 25.13 -13.78 -15.46
CA GLN A 457 24.88 -15.19 -15.18
C GLN A 457 25.20 -16.00 -16.43
N GLU A 458 26.10 -16.98 -16.30
CA GLU A 458 26.37 -17.97 -17.32
C GLU A 458 25.13 -18.86 -17.53
N PRO A 459 25.03 -19.53 -18.69
CA PRO A 459 23.96 -20.49 -18.92
C PRO A 459 23.89 -21.52 -17.79
N PRO A 460 22.68 -21.75 -17.23
CA PRO A 460 22.53 -22.61 -16.07
C PRO A 460 22.85 -24.06 -16.41
N GLU A 461 23.77 -24.64 -15.66
CA GLU A 461 24.14 -26.05 -15.77
C GLU A 461 23.26 -26.92 -14.86
N GLY A 462 22.96 -28.15 -15.31
CA GLY A 462 22.15 -29.11 -14.54
C GLY A 462 20.66 -28.79 -14.52
N GLU A 463 19.94 -29.49 -13.64
CA GLU A 463 18.46 -29.47 -13.59
C GLU A 463 17.86 -28.54 -12.53
N TRP A 464 18.68 -27.74 -11.82
CA TRP A 464 18.22 -26.93 -10.70
C TRP A 464 17.11 -25.93 -11.04
N VAL A 465 17.05 -25.44 -12.29
CA VAL A 465 15.98 -24.54 -12.75
C VAL A 465 14.67 -25.31 -12.86
N GLY A 466 14.72 -26.55 -13.39
CA GLY A 466 13.60 -27.45 -13.42
C GLY A 466 13.08 -27.77 -12.01
N ASP A 467 13.97 -28.13 -11.09
CA ASP A 467 13.63 -28.39 -9.69
C ASP A 467 12.96 -27.18 -9.03
N LEU A 468 13.43 -25.98 -9.35
CA LEU A 468 12.87 -24.74 -8.84
C LEU A 468 11.44 -24.51 -9.37
N LEU A 469 11.23 -24.76 -10.67
CA LEU A 469 9.92 -24.69 -11.32
C LEU A 469 8.95 -25.73 -10.73
N ALA A 470 9.39 -26.97 -10.58
CA ALA A 470 8.60 -28.05 -9.99
C ALA A 470 8.20 -27.70 -8.53
N THR A 471 9.16 -27.18 -7.76
CA THR A 471 8.89 -26.74 -6.36
C THR A 471 7.85 -25.62 -6.32
N ALA A 472 7.96 -24.62 -7.19
CA ALA A 472 7.02 -23.51 -7.24
C ALA A 472 5.62 -23.97 -7.69
N ALA A 473 5.55 -24.79 -8.74
CA ALA A 473 4.30 -25.38 -9.23
C ALA A 473 3.61 -26.25 -8.17
N GLY A 474 4.39 -27.11 -7.50
CA GLY A 474 3.89 -27.93 -6.40
C GLY A 474 3.28 -27.11 -5.26
N LYS A 475 3.93 -26.02 -4.85
CA LYS A 475 3.38 -25.11 -3.81
C LYS A 475 2.02 -24.52 -4.23
N VAL A 476 1.86 -24.15 -5.50
CA VAL A 476 0.61 -23.59 -6.04
C VAL A 476 -0.49 -24.64 -6.12
N LEU A 477 -0.17 -25.82 -6.68
CA LEU A 477 -1.14 -26.90 -6.88
C LEU A 477 -1.55 -27.61 -5.57
N ASP A 478 -0.65 -27.66 -4.59
CA ASP A 478 -0.91 -28.21 -3.27
C ASP A 478 -1.47 -27.15 -2.30
N GLU A 479 -1.61 -25.89 -2.76
CA GLU A 479 -2.10 -24.76 -1.96
C GLU A 479 -1.31 -24.56 -0.67
N ARG A 480 0.02 -24.79 -0.70
CA ARG A 480 0.92 -24.72 0.45
C ARG A 480 1.74 -23.44 0.45
N PHE A 481 1.17 -22.39 1.00
CA PHE A 481 1.79 -21.06 1.05
C PHE A 481 2.38 -20.76 2.43
N THR A 482 3.32 -21.58 2.86
CA THR A 482 3.97 -21.44 4.18
C THR A 482 4.82 -20.16 4.22
N PRO A 483 4.71 -19.34 5.29
CA PRO A 483 5.54 -18.16 5.45
C PRO A 483 7.00 -18.53 5.73
N THR A 484 7.92 -17.83 5.06
CA THR A 484 9.35 -17.97 5.29
C THR A 484 9.90 -16.66 5.88
N ALA A 485 10.53 -16.74 7.04
CA ALA A 485 11.14 -15.56 7.67
C ALA A 485 12.50 -15.24 7.04
N GLY A 486 12.75 -13.96 6.74
CA GLY A 486 13.99 -13.48 6.13
C GLY A 486 14.11 -11.96 6.16
N GLN A 487 15.13 -11.42 5.49
CA GLN A 487 15.36 -9.96 5.40
C GLN A 487 14.19 -9.23 4.72
N HIS A 488 13.52 -9.87 3.74
CA HIS A 488 12.34 -9.34 3.07
C HIS A 488 11.18 -9.03 4.03
N CYS A 489 11.13 -9.65 5.21
CA CYS A 489 10.10 -9.39 6.20
C CYS A 489 10.12 -7.96 6.75
N ALA A 490 11.26 -7.26 6.68
CA ALA A 490 11.37 -5.87 7.15
C ALA A 490 10.43 -4.92 6.37
N HIS A 491 10.21 -5.21 5.09
CA HIS A 491 9.41 -4.39 4.17
C HIS A 491 8.14 -5.11 3.67
N CYS A 492 7.76 -6.22 4.30
CA CYS A 492 6.59 -7.01 3.90
C CYS A 492 5.29 -6.32 4.32
N ALA A 493 4.42 -6.03 3.35
CA ALA A 493 3.11 -5.41 3.58
C ALA A 493 2.19 -6.28 4.47
N PHE A 494 2.40 -7.58 4.51
CA PHE A 494 1.57 -8.55 5.25
C PHE A 494 2.10 -8.89 6.65
N ARG A 495 3.08 -8.15 7.13
CA ARG A 495 3.78 -8.43 8.40
C ARG A 495 2.84 -8.53 9.59
N ALA A 496 1.82 -7.65 9.64
CA ALA A 496 0.85 -7.61 10.74
C ALA A 496 -0.11 -8.82 10.79
N SER A 497 -0.20 -9.59 9.69
CA SER A 497 -1.06 -10.78 9.58
C SER A 497 -0.25 -12.08 9.42
N CYS A 498 1.09 -12.01 9.49
CA CYS A 498 1.95 -13.15 9.22
C CYS A 498 2.24 -13.96 10.49
N SER A 499 1.87 -15.25 10.51
CA SER A 499 2.11 -16.15 11.64
C SER A 499 3.60 -16.42 11.95
N ALA A 500 4.52 -16.17 10.99
CA ALA A 500 5.96 -16.28 11.21
C ALA A 500 6.55 -15.08 11.96
N ARG A 501 5.79 -14.01 12.16
CA ARG A 501 6.24 -12.79 12.82
C ARG A 501 5.50 -12.56 14.14
N PRO A 502 6.18 -12.00 15.16
CA PRO A 502 5.54 -11.72 16.45
C PRO A 502 4.29 -10.82 16.33
N GLU A 503 4.32 -9.87 15.39
CA GLU A 503 3.23 -8.93 15.15
C GLU A 503 1.95 -9.62 14.67
N GLY A 504 2.08 -10.67 13.87
CA GLY A 504 0.95 -11.42 13.32
C GLY A 504 0.46 -12.56 14.22
N ARG A 505 1.28 -13.03 15.16
CA ARG A 505 0.89 -14.13 16.06
C ARG A 505 -0.30 -13.84 16.95
N HIS A 506 -0.50 -12.56 17.30
CA HIS A 506 -1.64 -12.14 18.13
C HIS A 506 -3.00 -12.25 17.45
N VAL A 507 -3.04 -12.57 16.16
CA VAL A 507 -4.28 -12.81 15.41
C VAL A 507 -4.68 -14.28 15.46
N VAL A 508 -3.75 -15.17 15.80
CA VAL A 508 -3.88 -16.63 15.68
C VAL A 508 -3.77 -17.35 17.03
N GLU A 509 -3.21 -16.71 18.05
CA GLU A 509 -3.14 -17.15 19.44
C GLU A 509 -4.19 -16.37 20.29
#